data_a64c8cddf75d5e0425955848996b17e0
#
_entry.id   a64c8cddf75d5e0425955848996b17e0
#
_cell.length_a   1.000
_cell.length_b   1.000
_cell.length_c   1.000
_cell.angle_alpha   90.00
_cell.angle_beta   90.00
_cell.angle_gamma   90.00
#
_symmetry.space_group_name_H-M   'P 1'
#
loop_
_entity.id
_entity.type
_entity.pdbx_description
1 polymer ?
#
loop_
_entity_poly.entity_id
_entity_poly.type
_entity_poly.pdbx_seq_one_letter_code
_entity_poly.pdbx_strand_id
1 'polypeptide(L)'
;LADEKNVTLAQFKDFAAKADERLDKLETGKADKVSPVSITIPVSAWTENTDTATKAAGFAFYADTAVEGLAAEDSTDTVLDYASLEPAKACGMANTASPMAAKIRHYAVSKPTTALTATLRVFKAKTQ
;
A
#
# COMPACT_ATOMS: atom_id res chain seq x y z
N LEU A 1 -28.93 37.78 31.37
CA LEU A 1 -27.87 38.33 30.49
C LEU A 1 -26.56 37.63 30.74
N ALA A 2 -26.13 37.43 32.01
CA ALA A 2 -24.97 36.63 32.33
C ALA A 2 -25.19 35.18 31.95
N ASP A 3 -26.41 34.67 32.13
CA ASP A 3 -26.75 33.30 31.75
C ASP A 3 -26.70 33.10 30.24
N GLU A 4 -27.09 34.09 29.46
CA GLU A 4 -27.00 34.02 28.01
C GLU A 4 -25.56 33.91 27.54
N LYS A 5 -24.65 34.66 28.13
CA LYS A 5 -23.24 34.57 27.80
C LYS A 5 -22.66 33.21 28.16
N ASN A 6 -23.06 32.62 29.28
CA ASN A 6 -22.61 31.30 29.68
C ASN A 6 -23.10 30.21 28.72
N VAL A 7 -24.37 30.30 28.34
CA VAL A 7 -24.96 29.36 27.39
C VAL A 7 -24.22 29.43 26.05
N THR A 8 -23.98 30.63 25.54
CA THR A 8 -23.28 30.84 24.30
C THR A 8 -21.86 30.24 24.33
N LEU A 9 -21.17 30.42 25.44
CA LEU A 9 -19.82 29.89 25.61
C LEU A 9 -19.83 28.35 25.63
N ALA A 10 -20.79 27.76 26.33
CA ALA A 10 -20.94 26.31 26.37
C ALA A 10 -21.25 25.75 24.99
N GLN A 11 -22.12 26.41 24.24
CA GLN A 11 -22.44 25.99 22.87
C GLN A 11 -21.23 26.08 21.94
N PHE A 12 -20.43 27.12 22.11
CA PHE A 12 -19.21 27.28 21.33
C PHE A 12 -18.21 26.16 21.62
N LYS A 13 -18.01 25.83 22.88
CA LYS A 13 -17.11 24.75 23.28
C LYS A 13 -17.57 23.39 22.71
N ASP A 14 -18.88 23.12 22.77
CA ASP A 14 -19.45 21.90 22.25
C ASP A 14 -19.27 21.82 20.73
N PHE A 15 -19.45 22.92 20.04
CA PHE A 15 -19.23 22.97 18.58
C PHE A 15 -17.78 22.70 18.24
N ALA A 16 -16.83 23.26 18.98
CA ALA A 16 -15.40 23.03 18.73
C ALA A 16 -15.03 21.55 18.96
N ALA A 17 -15.58 20.93 20.02
CA ALA A 17 -15.33 19.52 20.28
C ALA A 17 -15.86 18.64 19.15
N LYS A 18 -17.04 18.95 18.63
CA LYS A 18 -17.60 18.19 17.51
C LYS A 18 -16.80 18.37 16.23
N ALA A 19 -16.26 19.55 15.99
CA ALA A 19 -15.41 19.81 14.83
C ALA A 19 -14.12 18.98 14.93
N ASP A 20 -13.53 18.89 16.12
CA ASP A 20 -12.34 18.07 16.34
C ASP A 20 -12.62 16.59 16.10
N GLU A 21 -13.76 16.09 16.56
CA GLU A 21 -14.15 14.72 16.31
C GLU A 21 -14.27 14.41 14.82
N ARG A 22 -14.83 15.33 14.06
CA ARG A 22 -14.93 15.16 12.60
C ARG A 22 -13.57 15.12 11.94
N LEU A 23 -12.65 15.98 12.35
CA LEU A 23 -11.30 15.99 11.82
C LEU A 23 -10.57 14.68 12.14
N ASP A 24 -10.70 14.19 13.36
CA ASP A 24 -10.11 12.92 13.75
C ASP A 24 -10.64 11.77 12.91
N LYS A 25 -11.94 11.73 12.68
CA LYS A 25 -12.54 10.69 11.84
C LYS A 25 -12.05 10.76 10.40
N LEU A 26 -11.91 11.96 9.85
CA LEU A 26 -11.39 12.13 8.50
C LEU A 26 -9.94 11.68 8.40
N GLU A 27 -9.11 12.03 9.37
CA GLU A 27 -7.71 11.61 9.40
C GLU A 27 -7.60 10.10 9.58
N THR A 28 -8.40 9.51 10.46
CA THR A 28 -8.44 8.06 10.64
C THR A 28 -8.85 7.37 9.35
N GLY A 29 -9.87 7.88 8.64
CA GLY A 29 -10.30 7.35 7.37
C GLY A 29 -9.23 7.43 6.30
N LYS A 30 -8.43 8.50 6.27
CA LYS A 30 -7.28 8.61 5.38
C LYS A 30 -6.16 7.66 5.78
N ALA A 31 -5.93 7.49 7.08
CA ALA A 31 -4.90 6.58 7.59
C ALA A 31 -5.24 5.12 7.30
N ASP A 32 -6.52 4.77 7.19
CA ASP A 32 -6.95 3.43 6.82
C ASP A 32 -6.72 3.12 5.35
N LYS A 33 -6.44 4.13 4.54
CA LYS A 33 -6.08 3.92 3.13
C LYS A 33 -4.69 3.32 3.05
N VAL A 34 -4.55 2.33 2.18
CA VAL A 34 -3.29 1.58 2.02
C VAL A 34 -2.35 2.37 1.11
N SER A 35 -1.75 3.45 1.59
CA SER A 35 -0.78 4.19 0.77
C SER A 35 -0.22 5.38 1.52
N PRO A 36 1.09 5.57 1.47
CA PRO A 36 2.12 4.62 1.00
C PRO A 36 2.43 3.56 2.05
N VAL A 37 2.92 2.42 1.62
CA VAL A 37 3.25 1.30 2.49
C VAL A 37 4.68 0.86 2.22
N SER A 38 5.48 0.71 3.28
CA SER A 38 6.81 0.11 3.15
C SER A 38 6.66 -1.40 3.08
N ILE A 39 7.26 -2.03 2.07
CA ILE A 39 7.22 -3.48 1.91
C ILE A 39 8.63 -4.04 1.85
N THR A 40 8.76 -5.28 2.30
CA THR A 40 10.00 -6.05 2.18
C THR A 40 9.65 -7.36 1.50
N ILE A 41 10.37 -7.68 0.43
CA ILE A 41 10.21 -8.95 -0.28
C ILE A 41 11.40 -9.83 0.11
N PRO A 42 11.23 -10.77 1.06
CA PRO A 42 12.35 -11.62 1.46
C PRO A 42 12.70 -12.62 0.37
N VAL A 43 13.93 -13.11 0.39
CA VAL A 43 14.38 -14.10 -0.58
C VAL A 43 13.47 -15.34 -0.58
N SER A 44 13.00 -15.73 0.60
CA SER A 44 12.13 -16.90 0.77
C SER A 44 10.73 -16.75 0.14
N ALA A 45 10.31 -15.54 -0.19
CA ALA A 45 9.00 -15.29 -0.79
C ALA A 45 8.95 -15.66 -2.27
N TRP A 46 10.08 -15.76 -2.92
CA TRP A 46 10.12 -16.03 -4.36
C TRP A 46 9.83 -17.48 -4.66
N THR A 47 8.87 -17.72 -5.51
CA THR A 47 8.35 -19.03 -5.87
C THR A 47 8.36 -19.18 -7.38
N GLU A 48 8.58 -20.41 -7.85
CA GLU A 48 8.51 -20.69 -9.29
C GLU A 48 7.13 -20.34 -9.84
N ASN A 49 7.13 -19.60 -10.93
CA ASN A 49 5.90 -19.13 -11.56
C ASN A 49 5.28 -20.21 -12.40
N THR A 50 4.06 -20.60 -12.08
CA THR A 50 3.30 -21.58 -12.84
C THR A 50 2.28 -20.93 -13.77
N ASP A 51 2.12 -19.63 -13.72
CA ASP A 51 1.22 -18.92 -14.63
C ASP A 51 1.80 -18.88 -16.04
N THR A 52 1.06 -19.43 -16.98
CA THR A 52 1.53 -19.59 -18.36
C THR A 52 1.85 -18.26 -19.03
N ALA A 53 1.02 -17.25 -18.83
CA ALA A 53 1.18 -15.96 -19.50
C ALA A 53 2.41 -15.19 -19.00
N THR A 54 2.59 -15.08 -17.69
CA THR A 54 3.73 -14.35 -17.13
C THR A 54 5.03 -15.12 -17.30
N LYS A 55 4.98 -16.44 -17.28
CA LYS A 55 6.15 -17.28 -17.55
C LYS A 55 6.58 -17.13 -19.02
N ALA A 56 5.63 -17.08 -19.93
CA ALA A 56 5.92 -16.86 -21.35
C ALA A 56 6.53 -15.48 -21.61
N ALA A 57 6.19 -14.49 -20.78
CA ALA A 57 6.79 -13.16 -20.85
C ALA A 57 8.22 -13.11 -20.31
N GLY A 58 8.72 -14.21 -19.76
CA GLY A 58 10.11 -14.31 -19.27
C GLY A 58 10.27 -14.25 -17.75
N PHE A 59 9.17 -14.15 -17.01
CA PHE A 59 9.24 -14.05 -15.54
C PHE A 59 9.01 -15.42 -14.92
N ALA A 60 10.11 -16.12 -14.63
CA ALA A 60 10.07 -17.47 -14.11
C ALA A 60 9.75 -17.55 -12.62
N PHE A 61 9.78 -16.45 -11.91
CA PHE A 61 9.53 -16.40 -10.47
C PHE A 61 8.56 -15.29 -10.10
N TYR A 62 7.82 -15.50 -9.00
CA TYR A 62 6.98 -14.45 -8.43
C TYR A 62 7.12 -14.44 -6.91
N ALA A 63 6.78 -13.31 -6.29
CA ALA A 63 6.76 -13.18 -4.85
C ALA A 63 5.50 -12.44 -4.41
N ASP A 64 4.80 -12.99 -3.45
CA ASP A 64 3.62 -12.37 -2.86
C ASP A 64 4.01 -11.68 -1.56
N THR A 65 3.62 -10.42 -1.43
CA THR A 65 3.84 -9.64 -0.21
C THR A 65 2.49 -9.25 0.36
N ALA A 66 2.26 -9.53 1.63
CA ALA A 66 1.02 -9.18 2.29
C ALA A 66 0.87 -7.66 2.39
N VAL A 67 -0.27 -7.14 1.96
CA VAL A 67 -0.61 -5.72 2.06
C VAL A 67 -2.05 -5.61 2.51
N GLU A 68 -2.23 -5.29 3.78
CA GLU A 68 -3.56 -5.19 4.37
C GLU A 68 -4.37 -4.11 3.66
N GLY A 69 -5.60 -4.43 3.29
CA GLY A 69 -6.51 -3.48 2.64
C GLY A 69 -6.37 -3.38 1.13
N LEU A 70 -5.40 -4.05 0.52
CA LEU A 70 -5.25 -4.05 -0.93
C LEU A 70 -6.32 -4.93 -1.57
N ALA A 71 -6.84 -4.48 -2.71
CA ALA A 71 -7.82 -5.23 -3.49
C ALA A 71 -7.33 -5.40 -4.92
N ALA A 72 -7.84 -6.44 -5.59
CA ALA A 72 -7.40 -6.77 -6.94
C ALA A 72 -7.70 -5.67 -7.96
N GLU A 73 -8.73 -4.89 -7.74
CA GLU A 73 -9.11 -3.78 -8.63
C GLU A 73 -8.34 -2.49 -8.39
N ASP A 74 -7.51 -2.44 -7.34
CA ASP A 74 -6.68 -1.26 -7.06
C ASP A 74 -5.52 -1.16 -8.03
N SER A 75 -5.01 0.05 -8.23
CA SER A 75 -3.79 0.28 -8.99
C SER A 75 -2.63 0.49 -8.03
N THR A 76 -1.46 0.01 -8.38
CA THR A 76 -0.28 0.12 -7.52
C THR A 76 0.94 0.58 -8.28
N ASP A 77 1.85 1.20 -7.55
CA ASP A 77 3.16 1.61 -8.05
C ASP A 77 4.20 1.25 -7.01
N THR A 78 5.17 0.44 -7.40
CA THR A 78 6.23 -0.02 -6.50
C THR A 78 7.49 0.81 -6.77
N VAL A 79 7.94 1.55 -5.77
CA VAL A 79 9.16 2.36 -5.86
C VAL A 79 10.22 1.70 -5.00
N LEU A 80 11.22 1.11 -5.65
CA LEU A 80 12.30 0.41 -4.95
C LEU A 80 13.17 1.41 -4.19
N ASP A 81 13.63 0.99 -3.00
CA ASP A 81 14.63 1.74 -2.28
C ASP A 81 15.95 1.70 -3.06
N TYR A 82 16.76 2.73 -2.92
CA TYR A 82 18.02 2.83 -3.66
C TYR A 82 18.90 1.59 -3.46
N ALA A 83 18.97 1.09 -2.22
CA ALA A 83 19.78 -0.09 -1.91
C ALA A 83 19.29 -1.37 -2.59
N SER A 84 18.03 -1.39 -3.03
CA SER A 84 17.41 -2.56 -3.67
C SER A 84 17.47 -2.50 -5.20
N LEU A 85 17.90 -1.38 -5.78
CA LEU A 85 17.92 -1.23 -7.25
C LEU A 85 18.84 -2.24 -7.93
N GLU A 86 20.04 -2.43 -7.42
CA GLU A 86 20.99 -3.38 -8.00
C GLU A 86 20.51 -4.83 -7.91
N PRO A 87 20.11 -5.33 -6.72
CA PRO A 87 19.59 -6.70 -6.66
C PRO A 87 18.33 -6.90 -7.48
N ALA A 88 17.43 -5.91 -7.56
CA ALA A 88 16.24 -6.00 -8.39
C ALA A 88 16.60 -6.08 -9.88
N LYS A 89 17.57 -5.29 -10.32
CA LYS A 89 18.05 -5.33 -11.69
C LYS A 89 18.72 -6.66 -12.00
N ALA A 90 19.53 -7.16 -11.06
CA ALA A 90 20.25 -8.42 -11.24
C ALA A 90 19.30 -9.62 -11.41
N CYS A 91 18.18 -9.64 -10.71
CA CYS A 91 17.19 -10.72 -10.85
C CYS A 91 16.19 -10.48 -11.98
N GLY A 92 16.26 -9.34 -12.65
CA GLY A 92 15.32 -9.01 -13.71
C GLY A 92 13.91 -8.81 -13.21
N MET A 93 13.75 -8.06 -12.11
CA MET A 93 12.43 -7.78 -11.55
C MET A 93 11.59 -6.97 -12.54
N ALA A 94 10.34 -7.39 -12.73
CA ALA A 94 9.42 -6.69 -13.60
C ALA A 94 9.07 -5.31 -13.02
N ASN A 95 8.86 -4.34 -13.89
CA ASN A 95 8.43 -3.01 -13.48
C ASN A 95 6.93 -2.92 -13.21
N THR A 96 6.21 -4.02 -13.36
CA THR A 96 4.79 -4.11 -13.06
C THR A 96 4.55 -5.15 -11.98
N ALA A 97 3.47 -5.00 -11.25
CA ALA A 97 3.06 -5.94 -10.21
C ALA A 97 1.56 -6.12 -10.28
N SER A 98 1.09 -7.24 -9.75
CA SER A 98 -0.34 -7.57 -9.76
C SER A 98 -0.94 -7.41 -8.37
N PRO A 99 -1.80 -6.40 -8.14
CA PRO A 99 -2.51 -6.31 -6.87
C PRO A 99 -3.54 -7.43 -6.78
N MET A 100 -3.66 -7.99 -5.59
CA MET A 100 -4.58 -9.07 -5.27
C MET A 100 -5.24 -8.79 -3.93
N ALA A 101 -6.19 -9.62 -3.52
CA ALA A 101 -6.83 -9.47 -2.22
C ALA A 101 -5.81 -9.61 -1.10
N ALA A 102 -5.55 -8.49 -0.39
CA ALA A 102 -4.63 -8.39 0.75
C ALA A 102 -3.17 -8.75 0.45
N LYS A 103 -2.75 -8.71 -0.83
CA LYS A 103 -1.35 -8.96 -1.20
C LYS A 103 -1.02 -8.38 -2.56
N ILE A 104 0.27 -8.20 -2.82
CA ILE A 104 0.76 -7.77 -4.13
C ILE A 104 1.77 -8.79 -4.64
N ARG A 105 1.66 -9.13 -5.91
CA ARG A 105 2.55 -10.09 -6.55
C ARG A 105 3.54 -9.39 -7.46
N HIS A 106 4.82 -9.57 -7.18
CA HIS A 106 5.91 -9.09 -8.03
C HIS A 106 6.50 -10.27 -8.81
N TYR A 107 7.11 -9.96 -9.94
CA TYR A 107 7.65 -10.96 -10.85
C TYR A 107 9.13 -10.69 -11.11
N ALA A 108 9.90 -11.76 -11.38
CA ALA A 108 11.33 -11.64 -11.71
C ALA A 108 11.74 -12.76 -12.66
N VAL A 109 12.79 -12.49 -13.44
CA VAL A 109 13.36 -13.48 -14.35
C VAL A 109 14.07 -14.57 -13.56
N SER A 110 14.79 -14.20 -12.52
CA SER A 110 15.50 -15.13 -11.66
C SER A 110 15.24 -14.78 -10.19
N LYS A 111 15.60 -15.70 -9.31
CA LYS A 111 15.41 -15.51 -7.87
C LYS A 111 16.47 -14.56 -7.32
N PRO A 112 16.09 -13.47 -6.65
CA PRO A 112 17.11 -12.59 -6.07
C PRO A 112 17.83 -13.26 -4.91
N THR A 113 19.06 -12.82 -4.66
CA THR A 113 19.90 -13.37 -3.60
C THR A 113 19.81 -12.59 -2.30
N THR A 114 19.10 -11.46 -2.31
CA THR A 114 18.93 -10.62 -1.14
C THR A 114 17.50 -10.11 -1.07
N ALA A 115 17.05 -9.72 0.12
CA ALA A 115 15.72 -9.15 0.28
C ALA A 115 15.62 -7.80 -0.42
N LEU A 116 14.47 -7.50 -0.98
CA LEU A 116 14.19 -6.25 -1.65
C LEU A 116 13.25 -5.41 -0.81
N THR A 117 13.55 -4.12 -0.68
CA THR A 117 12.71 -3.18 0.05
C THR A 117 12.18 -2.11 -0.90
N ALA A 118 10.94 -1.71 -0.69
CA ALA A 118 10.28 -0.75 -1.56
C ALA A 118 9.18 -0.03 -0.82
N THR A 119 8.73 1.07 -1.40
CA THR A 119 7.53 1.77 -0.98
C THR A 119 6.46 1.50 -2.01
N LEU A 120 5.33 0.97 -1.56
CA LEU A 120 4.20 0.69 -2.41
C LEU A 120 3.21 1.83 -2.32
N ARG A 121 2.86 2.40 -3.46
CA ARG A 121 1.79 3.38 -3.56
C ARG A 121 0.55 2.69 -4.08
N VAL A 122 -0.56 2.89 -3.40
CA VAL A 122 -1.82 2.24 -3.75
C VAL A 122 -2.83 3.31 -4.15
N PHE A 123 -3.43 3.13 -5.30
CA PHE A 123 -4.50 3.99 -5.80
C PHE A 123 -5.77 3.18 -5.76
N LYS A 124 -6.63 3.48 -4.79
CA LYS A 124 -7.86 2.72 -4.58
C LYS A 124 -8.81 2.88 -5.75
N ALA A 125 -9.41 1.78 -6.17
CA ALA A 125 -10.45 1.82 -7.19
C ALA A 125 -11.63 2.65 -6.69
N LYS A 126 -12.24 3.41 -7.61
CA LYS A 126 -13.40 4.21 -7.25
C LYS A 126 -14.58 3.29 -6.98
N THR A 127 -15.12 3.42 -5.78
CA THR A 127 -16.38 2.75 -5.45
C THR A 127 -17.54 3.67 -5.82
N GLN A 128 -18.53 3.12 -6.44
CA GLN A 128 -19.73 3.87 -6.80
C GLN A 128 -20.93 3.34 -6.05
#